data_29e9b6476673a149bbe8c9466e608243
#
_entry.id   29e9b6476673a149bbe8c9466e608243
#
_cell.length_a   1.000
_cell.length_b   1.000
_cell.length_c   1.000
_cell.angle_alpha   90.00
_cell.angle_beta   90.00
_cell.angle_gamma   90.00
#
_symmetry.space_group_name_H-M   'P 1'
#
loop_
_entity.id
_entity.type
_entity.pdbx_description
1 polymer ?
#
loop_
_entity_poly.entity_id
_entity_poly.type
_entity_poly.pdbx_seq_one_letter_code
_entity_poly.pdbx_strand_id
1 'polypeptide(L)'
;MKTNSKSNRKKLIAVALLLCLVLLIGGISAYFTDKTETLSNTYTIGNIEIDLTEPGWVAANAQGIMPGDVLVKDPTVQNTGSSNAYVFVKVSIPTGTVDGTAATELFTLVNSNNQDGVNAGWVQVSRTAETGKVTYVYAYASATELTTVAPNGTATLFNKVRFVNPTDASTTTLTNGSIDVTAYAIQTNNIPATTAPATVFANFGE
;
A
#
# COMPACT_ATOMS: atom_id res chain seq x y z
N MET A 1 100.94 -21.12 -17.95
CA MET A 1 99.48 -21.21 -18.04
C MET A 1 98.83 -20.86 -16.76
N LYS A 2 98.53 -19.59 -16.50
CA LYS A 2 97.77 -19.11 -15.31
C LYS A 2 97.11 -17.82 -15.66
N THR A 3 95.97 -17.82 -16.35
CA THR A 3 95.22 -16.57 -16.57
C THR A 3 93.71 -16.71 -16.81
N ASN A 4 93.07 -17.85 -16.51
CA ASN A 4 91.60 -17.97 -16.80
C ASN A 4 90.73 -18.12 -15.53
N SER A 5 91.26 -18.20 -14.33
CA SER A 5 90.51 -18.42 -13.10
C SER A 5 89.76 -17.18 -12.60
N LYS A 6 90.37 -15.99 -12.76
CA LYS A 6 89.79 -14.71 -12.23
C LYS A 6 88.59 -14.19 -13.08
N SER A 7 88.59 -14.47 -14.41
CA SER A 7 87.51 -14.05 -15.32
C SER A 7 86.24 -14.86 -15.08
N ASN A 8 86.39 -16.18 -14.88
CA ASN A 8 85.26 -17.05 -14.66
C ASN A 8 84.57 -16.82 -13.29
N ARG A 9 85.39 -16.47 -12.28
CA ARG A 9 84.78 -16.07 -10.97
C ARG A 9 83.97 -14.80 -11.05
N LYS A 10 84.40 -13.79 -11.79
CA LYS A 10 83.65 -12.53 -11.98
C LYS A 10 82.35 -12.80 -12.73
N LYS A 11 82.33 -13.63 -13.76
CA LYS A 11 81.10 -14.04 -14.48
C LYS A 11 80.16 -14.87 -13.59
N LEU A 12 80.66 -15.76 -12.76
CA LEU A 12 79.82 -16.52 -11.81
C LEU A 12 79.19 -15.60 -10.77
N ILE A 13 79.92 -14.62 -10.24
CA ILE A 13 79.36 -13.64 -9.30
C ILE A 13 78.31 -12.76 -9.94
N ALA A 14 78.53 -12.32 -11.18
CA ALA A 14 77.57 -11.52 -11.93
C ALA A 14 76.29 -12.30 -12.20
N VAL A 15 76.36 -13.58 -12.57
CA VAL A 15 75.18 -14.42 -12.78
C VAL A 15 74.42 -14.70 -11.44
N ALA A 16 75.15 -14.92 -10.35
CA ALA A 16 74.57 -15.12 -9.02
C ALA A 16 73.81 -13.85 -8.55
N LEU A 17 74.38 -12.67 -8.75
CA LEU A 17 73.78 -11.38 -8.42
C LEU A 17 72.53 -11.14 -9.28
N LEU A 18 72.57 -11.50 -10.57
CA LEU A 18 71.41 -11.38 -11.46
C LEU A 18 70.26 -12.30 -11.03
N LEU A 19 70.60 -13.52 -10.64
CA LEU A 19 69.61 -14.49 -10.13
C LEU A 19 68.99 -14.04 -8.83
N CYS A 20 69.76 -13.49 -7.92
CA CYS A 20 69.26 -12.89 -6.67
C CYS A 20 68.33 -11.68 -6.93
N LEU A 21 68.65 -10.88 -7.91
CA LEU A 21 67.82 -9.71 -8.29
C LEU A 21 66.45 -10.18 -8.85
N VAL A 22 66.42 -11.21 -9.70
CA VAL A 22 65.22 -11.78 -10.27
C VAL A 22 64.33 -12.41 -9.18
N LEU A 23 64.93 -13.09 -8.20
CA LEU A 23 64.21 -13.68 -7.06
C LEU A 23 63.60 -12.60 -6.14
N LEU A 24 64.30 -11.47 -5.95
CA LEU A 24 63.80 -10.33 -5.17
C LEU A 24 62.62 -9.66 -5.83
N ILE A 25 62.62 -9.45 -7.17
CA ILE A 25 61.54 -8.85 -7.90
C ILE A 25 60.34 -9.77 -8.00
N GLY A 26 60.54 -11.10 -8.19
CA GLY A 26 59.46 -12.09 -8.21
C GLY A 26 58.78 -12.28 -6.84
N GLY A 27 59.55 -12.16 -5.75
CA GLY A 27 59.03 -12.28 -4.38
C GLY A 27 58.16 -11.10 -3.96
N ILE A 28 58.44 -9.90 -4.46
CA ILE A 28 57.67 -8.69 -4.12
C ILE A 28 56.32 -8.67 -4.82
N SER A 29 56.21 -9.20 -6.03
CA SER A 29 54.95 -9.25 -6.77
C SER A 29 53.90 -10.20 -6.17
N ALA A 30 54.34 -11.21 -5.40
CA ALA A 30 53.43 -12.16 -4.75
C ALA A 30 52.83 -11.65 -3.42
N TYR A 31 53.40 -10.58 -2.84
CA TYR A 31 53.02 -10.11 -1.50
C TYR A 31 51.92 -9.04 -1.49
N PHE A 32 51.49 -8.51 -2.64
CA PHE A 32 50.56 -7.39 -2.71
C PHE A 32 49.25 -7.68 -3.47
N THR A 33 48.93 -8.96 -3.72
CA THR A 33 47.62 -9.32 -4.30
C THR A 33 46.78 -10.02 -3.22
N ASP A 34 46.28 -9.25 -2.28
CA ASP A 34 45.17 -9.67 -1.46
C ASP A 34 43.85 -9.22 -2.15
N LYS A 35 43.11 -10.19 -2.65
CA LYS A 35 41.73 -9.95 -3.13
C LYS A 35 40.81 -10.22 -1.96
N THR A 36 40.26 -9.16 -1.39
CA THR A 36 39.08 -9.28 -0.56
C THR A 36 37.95 -9.88 -1.37
N GLU A 37 37.26 -10.88 -0.83
CA GLU A 37 36.02 -11.40 -1.43
C GLU A 37 34.99 -10.27 -1.52
N THR A 38 34.28 -10.22 -2.64
CA THR A 38 33.19 -9.26 -2.81
C THR A 38 32.04 -9.66 -1.91
N LEU A 39 31.78 -8.88 -0.86
CA LEU A 39 30.58 -9.00 -0.06
C LEU A 39 29.40 -8.46 -0.87
N SER A 40 28.56 -9.36 -1.35
CA SER A 40 27.32 -9.01 -2.03
C SER A 40 26.18 -9.00 -1.03
N ASN A 41 25.71 -7.80 -0.67
CA ASN A 41 24.50 -7.63 0.13
C ASN A 41 23.32 -7.45 -0.81
N THR A 42 22.41 -8.42 -0.82
CA THR A 42 21.13 -8.29 -1.52
C THR A 42 20.11 -7.55 -0.64
N TYR A 43 19.40 -6.60 -1.22
CA TYR A 43 18.28 -5.92 -0.57
C TYR A 43 17.04 -6.07 -1.45
N THR A 44 15.88 -6.16 -0.80
CA THR A 44 14.58 -6.19 -1.46
C THR A 44 13.86 -4.88 -1.17
N ILE A 45 13.34 -4.24 -2.21
CA ILE A 45 12.51 -3.04 -2.06
C ILE A 45 11.09 -3.51 -1.71
N GLY A 46 10.55 -3.02 -0.59
CA GLY A 46 9.15 -3.22 -0.23
C GLY A 46 8.23 -2.43 -1.16
N ASN A 47 7.07 -3.01 -1.50
CA ASN A 47 6.03 -2.34 -2.27
C ASN A 47 4.74 -2.19 -1.46
N ILE A 48 3.94 -1.19 -1.84
CA ILE A 48 2.55 -1.04 -1.42
C ILE A 48 1.67 -1.38 -2.61
N GLU A 49 0.78 -2.34 -2.40
CA GLU A 49 -0.19 -2.79 -3.36
C GLU A 49 -1.45 -3.22 -2.62
N ILE A 50 -2.61 -2.87 -3.12
CA ILE A 50 -3.89 -3.22 -2.52
C ILE A 50 -4.86 -3.69 -3.58
N ASP A 51 -5.72 -4.63 -3.19
CA ASP A 51 -6.91 -5.02 -3.92
C ASP A 51 -8.16 -4.54 -3.18
N LEU A 52 -9.17 -4.10 -3.93
CA LEU A 52 -10.50 -3.81 -3.42
C LEU A 52 -11.48 -4.85 -3.99
N THR A 53 -12.11 -5.61 -3.12
CA THR A 53 -13.07 -6.65 -3.50
C THR A 53 -14.40 -6.48 -2.76
N GLU A 54 -15.44 -7.11 -3.26
CA GLU A 54 -16.76 -7.20 -2.62
C GLU A 54 -17.21 -8.66 -2.65
N PRO A 55 -16.68 -9.52 -1.75
CA PRO A 55 -16.86 -10.97 -1.81
C PRO A 55 -18.31 -11.44 -1.74
N GLY A 56 -19.16 -10.70 -1.03
CA GLY A 56 -20.58 -11.01 -0.86
C GLY A 56 -21.50 -10.35 -1.89
N TRP A 57 -20.99 -9.50 -2.78
CA TRP A 57 -21.81 -8.81 -3.76
C TRP A 57 -22.31 -9.73 -4.86
N VAL A 58 -23.63 -9.73 -5.07
CA VAL A 58 -24.29 -10.46 -6.17
C VAL A 58 -25.12 -9.47 -6.97
N ALA A 59 -24.68 -9.13 -8.18
CA ALA A 59 -25.31 -8.11 -9.03
C ALA A 59 -26.80 -8.37 -9.33
N ALA A 60 -27.21 -9.63 -9.41
CA ALA A 60 -28.62 -9.99 -9.60
C ALA A 60 -29.53 -9.52 -8.45
N ASN A 61 -29.00 -9.42 -7.22
CA ASN A 61 -29.77 -8.98 -6.04
C ASN A 61 -30.01 -7.46 -6.04
N ALA A 62 -29.28 -6.70 -6.88
CA ALA A 62 -29.45 -5.26 -7.02
C ALA A 62 -30.42 -4.86 -8.15
N GLN A 63 -31.19 -5.81 -8.68
CA GLN A 63 -32.20 -5.55 -9.70
C GLN A 63 -33.57 -5.46 -9.04
N GLY A 64 -34.31 -4.38 -9.39
CA GLY A 64 -35.69 -4.19 -8.90
C GLY A 64 -35.78 -4.02 -7.38
N ILE A 65 -34.80 -3.40 -6.76
CA ILE A 65 -34.78 -3.13 -5.31
C ILE A 65 -35.99 -2.28 -4.90
N MET A 66 -36.53 -2.62 -3.74
CA MET A 66 -37.69 -1.94 -3.16
C MET A 66 -37.25 -1.06 -1.96
N PRO A 67 -38.00 -0.02 -1.62
CA PRO A 67 -37.77 0.77 -0.42
C PRO A 67 -37.60 -0.09 0.83
N GLY A 68 -36.54 0.14 1.59
CA GLY A 68 -36.22 -0.61 2.80
C GLY A 68 -35.40 -1.88 2.58
N ASP A 69 -35.17 -2.31 1.34
CA ASP A 69 -34.33 -3.48 1.04
C ASP A 69 -32.90 -3.32 1.56
N VAL A 70 -32.36 -4.44 2.00
CA VAL A 70 -30.98 -4.54 2.47
C VAL A 70 -30.18 -5.44 1.53
N LEU A 71 -29.14 -4.90 0.94
CA LEU A 71 -28.26 -5.60 0.00
C LEU A 71 -26.91 -5.87 0.66
N VAL A 72 -26.34 -7.04 0.41
CA VAL A 72 -24.94 -7.31 0.75
C VAL A 72 -24.06 -6.48 -0.19
N LYS A 73 -23.20 -5.66 0.38
CA LYS A 73 -22.14 -4.91 -0.28
C LYS A 73 -21.05 -4.74 0.76
N ASP A 74 -19.93 -5.39 0.56
CA ASP A 74 -18.92 -5.61 1.60
C ASP A 74 -17.51 -5.23 1.10
N PRO A 75 -17.30 -3.93 0.75
CA PRO A 75 -16.02 -3.49 0.23
C PRO A 75 -14.91 -3.80 1.22
N THR A 76 -14.02 -4.66 0.78
CA THR A 76 -12.90 -5.20 1.55
C THR A 76 -11.60 -4.87 0.84
N VAL A 77 -10.73 -4.14 1.52
CA VAL A 77 -9.37 -3.85 1.07
C VAL A 77 -8.45 -4.94 1.57
N GLN A 78 -7.65 -5.53 0.69
CA GLN A 78 -6.57 -6.44 1.01
C GLN A 78 -5.23 -5.80 0.66
N ASN A 79 -4.28 -5.85 1.57
CA ASN A 79 -2.90 -5.46 1.28
C ASN A 79 -2.18 -6.64 0.61
N THR A 80 -1.98 -6.57 -0.70
CA THR A 80 -1.26 -7.57 -1.51
C THR A 80 0.22 -7.25 -1.64
N GLY A 81 0.65 -6.09 -1.12
CA GLY A 81 2.05 -5.68 -1.08
C GLY A 81 2.87 -6.40 -0.01
N SER A 82 4.15 -6.10 0.03
CA SER A 82 5.11 -6.69 0.98
C SER A 82 5.36 -5.83 2.22
N SER A 83 4.77 -4.64 2.30
CA SER A 83 4.95 -3.69 3.40
C SER A 83 3.63 -3.36 4.09
N ASN A 84 3.69 -2.95 5.36
CA ASN A 84 2.53 -2.40 6.07
C ASN A 84 2.01 -1.14 5.38
N ALA A 85 0.71 -0.98 5.31
CA ALA A 85 0.05 0.18 4.70
C ALA A 85 -0.97 0.83 5.64
N TYR A 86 -1.10 2.15 5.57
CA TYR A 86 -2.30 2.86 5.98
C TYR A 86 -3.27 2.88 4.82
N VAL A 87 -4.53 2.57 5.10
CA VAL A 87 -5.57 2.40 4.10
C VAL A 87 -6.69 3.40 4.29
N PHE A 88 -7.16 3.94 3.17
CA PHE A 88 -8.31 4.84 3.09
C PHE A 88 -9.30 4.33 2.06
N VAL A 89 -10.58 4.60 2.28
CA VAL A 89 -11.64 4.24 1.33
C VAL A 89 -12.54 5.45 1.11
N LYS A 90 -12.74 5.79 -0.16
CA LYS A 90 -13.70 6.79 -0.62
C LYS A 90 -14.96 6.09 -1.08
N VAL A 91 -16.12 6.50 -0.56
CA VAL A 91 -17.45 5.98 -0.90
C VAL A 91 -18.33 7.12 -1.37
N SER A 92 -18.90 7.00 -2.57
CA SER A 92 -19.88 7.94 -3.10
C SER A 92 -21.26 7.29 -3.08
N ILE A 93 -22.20 7.92 -2.39
CA ILE A 93 -23.59 7.46 -2.24
C ILE A 93 -24.51 8.37 -3.07
N PRO A 94 -25.34 7.82 -3.97
CA PRO A 94 -26.29 8.63 -4.75
C PRO A 94 -27.34 9.28 -3.86
N THR A 95 -27.81 10.47 -4.26
CA THR A 95 -28.86 11.22 -3.57
C THR A 95 -30.08 11.40 -4.45
N GLY A 96 -31.24 11.58 -3.81
CA GLY A 96 -32.50 11.89 -4.45
C GLY A 96 -33.34 12.86 -3.62
N THR A 97 -34.60 13.06 -3.99
CA THR A 97 -35.58 13.71 -3.12
C THR A 97 -36.37 12.62 -2.39
N VAL A 98 -36.43 12.68 -1.09
CA VAL A 98 -37.12 11.69 -0.25
C VAL A 98 -38.05 12.47 0.70
N ASP A 99 -39.36 12.16 0.67
CA ASP A 99 -40.36 12.81 1.50
C ASP A 99 -40.27 14.36 1.44
N GLY A 100 -40.03 14.90 0.23
CA GLY A 100 -39.86 16.34 -0.01
C GLY A 100 -38.49 16.90 0.34
N THR A 101 -37.59 16.11 0.93
CA THR A 101 -36.22 16.54 1.28
C THR A 101 -35.26 16.23 0.14
N ALA A 102 -34.73 17.28 -0.48
CA ALA A 102 -33.75 17.15 -1.56
C ALA A 102 -32.36 16.69 -1.05
N ALA A 103 -31.58 16.14 -1.97
CA ALA A 103 -30.22 15.66 -1.70
C ALA A 103 -30.09 14.66 -0.54
N THR A 104 -31.16 13.89 -0.30
CA THR A 104 -31.18 12.80 0.68
C THR A 104 -30.42 11.60 0.13
N GLU A 105 -29.52 11.02 0.94
CA GLU A 105 -28.78 9.81 0.56
C GLU A 105 -29.73 8.64 0.38
N LEU A 106 -29.62 7.94 -0.77
CA LEU A 106 -30.52 6.84 -1.10
C LEU A 106 -30.14 5.54 -0.41
N PHE A 107 -28.93 5.45 0.14
CA PHE A 107 -28.45 4.26 0.86
C PHE A 107 -27.79 4.64 2.18
N THR A 108 -28.10 3.85 3.20
CA THR A 108 -27.39 3.86 4.49
C THR A 108 -26.42 2.72 4.53
N LEU A 109 -25.15 2.97 4.90
CA LEU A 109 -24.16 1.94 5.16
C LEU A 109 -24.54 1.15 6.43
N VAL A 110 -24.33 -0.16 6.42
CA VAL A 110 -24.69 -1.05 7.54
C VAL A 110 -23.48 -1.93 7.88
N ASN A 111 -23.06 -1.89 9.13
CA ASN A 111 -21.92 -2.61 9.63
C ASN A 111 -22.20 -4.12 9.89
N SER A 112 -21.18 -4.86 10.32
CA SER A 112 -21.26 -6.30 10.62
C SER A 112 -22.25 -6.64 11.74
N ASN A 113 -22.56 -5.69 12.63
CA ASN A 113 -23.53 -5.85 13.71
C ASN A 113 -24.97 -5.50 13.30
N ASN A 114 -25.23 -5.27 12.02
CA ASN A 114 -26.50 -4.79 11.45
C ASN A 114 -26.93 -3.40 11.97
N GLN A 115 -25.98 -2.59 12.41
CA GLN A 115 -26.19 -1.20 12.81
C GLN A 115 -25.80 -0.27 11.67
N ASP A 116 -26.42 0.91 11.63
CA ASP A 116 -26.08 1.95 10.65
C ASP A 116 -24.66 2.47 10.88
N GLY A 117 -23.91 2.63 9.78
CA GLY A 117 -22.53 3.10 9.77
C GLY A 117 -21.54 2.07 9.25
N VAL A 118 -20.27 2.36 9.48
CA VAL A 118 -19.13 1.52 9.07
C VAL A 118 -18.70 0.57 10.20
N ASN A 119 -17.89 -0.42 9.87
CA ASN A 119 -17.32 -1.34 10.83
C ASN A 119 -16.38 -0.63 11.83
N ALA A 120 -16.22 -1.23 13.02
CA ALA A 120 -15.21 -0.78 13.97
C ALA A 120 -13.81 -0.78 13.34
N GLY A 121 -12.97 0.18 13.75
CA GLY A 121 -11.65 0.38 13.17
C GLY A 121 -11.63 1.31 11.95
N TRP A 122 -12.76 1.91 11.60
CA TRP A 122 -12.85 2.94 10.57
C TRP A 122 -13.33 4.27 11.15
N VAL A 123 -12.68 5.36 10.77
CA VAL A 123 -13.07 6.72 11.14
C VAL A 123 -13.34 7.56 9.91
N GLN A 124 -14.37 8.40 9.97
CA GLN A 124 -14.69 9.33 8.88
C GLN A 124 -13.66 10.46 8.87
N VAL A 125 -13.03 10.66 7.72
CA VAL A 125 -12.06 11.74 7.45
C VAL A 125 -12.75 12.97 6.90
N SER A 126 -13.64 12.77 5.92
CA SER A 126 -14.38 13.85 5.29
C SER A 126 -15.77 13.41 4.82
N ARG A 127 -16.65 14.40 4.60
CA ARG A 127 -17.94 14.27 3.94
C ARG A 127 -18.11 15.46 3.02
N THR A 128 -18.32 15.22 1.75
CA THR A 128 -18.55 16.26 0.73
C THR A 128 -19.86 16.01 0.02
N ALA A 129 -20.76 16.98 0.04
CA ALA A 129 -22.00 16.92 -0.71
C ALA A 129 -21.77 17.53 -2.10
N GLU A 130 -22.15 16.77 -3.12
CA GLU A 130 -22.07 17.15 -4.53
C GLU A 130 -23.45 17.02 -5.19
N THR A 131 -23.60 17.53 -6.39
CA THR A 131 -24.85 17.34 -7.14
C THR A 131 -25.06 15.85 -7.42
N GLY A 132 -26.16 15.30 -6.90
CA GLY A 132 -26.57 13.91 -7.13
C GLY A 132 -25.86 12.85 -6.28
N LYS A 133 -24.90 13.22 -5.42
CA LYS A 133 -24.20 12.28 -4.53
C LYS A 133 -23.63 12.94 -3.30
N VAL A 134 -23.33 12.13 -2.30
CA VAL A 134 -22.50 12.49 -1.14
C VAL A 134 -21.31 11.57 -1.13
N THR A 135 -20.11 12.13 -1.00
CA THR A 135 -18.84 11.40 -0.96
C THR A 135 -18.27 11.45 0.44
N TYR A 136 -17.95 10.29 0.97
CA TYR A 136 -17.27 10.07 2.24
C TYR A 136 -15.86 9.55 2.02
N VAL A 137 -14.94 9.97 2.87
CA VAL A 137 -13.63 9.35 2.99
C VAL A 137 -13.51 8.78 4.40
N TYR A 138 -13.09 7.53 4.48
CA TYR A 138 -12.81 6.82 5.72
C TYR A 138 -11.34 6.42 5.78
N ALA A 139 -10.74 6.45 6.96
CA ALA A 139 -9.42 5.90 7.25
C ALA A 139 -9.55 4.66 8.13
N TYR A 140 -8.74 3.64 7.88
CA TYR A 140 -8.59 2.54 8.82
C TYR A 140 -7.76 3.04 10.01
N ALA A 141 -8.43 3.31 11.13
CA ALA A 141 -7.89 4.06 12.25
C ALA A 141 -8.71 3.84 13.53
N SER A 142 -8.09 4.10 14.67
CA SER A 142 -8.78 4.39 15.92
C SER A 142 -9.17 5.88 16.00
N ALA A 143 -9.76 6.29 17.10
CA ALA A 143 -10.08 7.71 17.32
C ALA A 143 -8.85 8.63 17.35
N THR A 144 -7.66 8.10 17.63
CA THR A 144 -6.42 8.86 17.86
C THR A 144 -5.28 8.49 16.92
N GLU A 145 -5.31 7.32 16.28
CA GLU A 145 -4.18 6.78 15.53
C GLU A 145 -4.62 6.00 14.30
N LEU A 146 -3.88 6.17 13.21
CA LEU A 146 -3.98 5.32 12.03
C LEU A 146 -3.60 3.87 12.38
N THR A 147 -4.35 2.93 11.85
CA THR A 147 -4.12 1.50 12.03
C THR A 147 -3.53 0.93 10.74
N THR A 148 -2.52 0.07 10.87
CA THR A 148 -1.87 -0.54 9.71
C THR A 148 -2.61 -1.79 9.25
N VAL A 149 -2.64 -2.01 7.94
CA VAL A 149 -2.98 -3.29 7.32
C VAL A 149 -1.67 -3.97 6.92
N ALA A 150 -1.36 -5.08 7.58
CA ALA A 150 -0.15 -5.87 7.30
C ALA A 150 -0.25 -6.58 5.93
N PRO A 151 0.86 -7.04 5.34
CA PRO A 151 0.84 -7.90 4.16
C PRO A 151 -0.14 -9.06 4.31
N ASN A 152 -0.97 -9.29 3.29
CA ASN A 152 -2.09 -10.24 3.26
C ASN A 152 -3.23 -9.95 4.27
N GLY A 153 -3.13 -8.88 5.06
CA GLY A 153 -4.22 -8.43 5.93
C GLY A 153 -5.37 -7.82 5.13
N THR A 154 -6.55 -7.84 5.72
CA THR A 154 -7.79 -7.30 5.13
C THR A 154 -8.49 -6.34 6.07
N ALA A 155 -9.24 -5.38 5.49
CA ALA A 155 -10.08 -4.45 6.24
C ALA A 155 -11.38 -4.20 5.47
N THR A 156 -12.51 -4.63 6.04
CA THR A 156 -13.85 -4.44 5.46
C THR A 156 -14.47 -3.18 6.02
N LEU A 157 -14.90 -2.25 5.15
CA LEU A 157 -15.44 -0.96 5.57
C LEU A 157 -16.86 -1.07 6.12
N PHE A 158 -17.76 -1.74 5.42
CA PHE A 158 -19.13 -2.06 5.84
C PHE A 158 -19.55 -3.38 5.21
N ASN A 159 -20.71 -3.95 5.62
CA ASN A 159 -21.13 -5.28 5.16
C ASN A 159 -22.38 -5.25 4.28
N LYS A 160 -23.21 -4.21 4.43
CA LYS A 160 -24.47 -4.10 3.72
C LYS A 160 -24.78 -2.64 3.45
N VAL A 161 -25.71 -2.41 2.53
CA VAL A 161 -26.37 -1.13 2.33
C VAL A 161 -27.88 -1.32 2.46
N ARG A 162 -28.55 -0.35 3.10
CA ARG A 162 -30.00 -0.32 3.19
C ARG A 162 -30.51 0.78 2.28
N PHE A 163 -31.43 0.43 1.36
CA PHE A 163 -32.09 1.41 0.53
C PHE A 163 -33.09 2.21 1.36
N VAL A 164 -33.18 3.51 1.09
CA VAL A 164 -34.13 4.41 1.79
C VAL A 164 -35.55 3.88 1.72
N ASN A 165 -36.33 4.10 2.79
CA ASN A 165 -37.73 3.74 2.87
C ASN A 165 -38.60 5.00 3.03
N PRO A 166 -38.99 5.68 1.94
CA PRO A 166 -39.83 6.87 2.00
C PRO A 166 -41.24 6.58 2.50
N THR A 167 -41.81 7.54 3.18
CA THR A 167 -43.19 7.49 3.71
C THR A 167 -44.21 8.12 2.78
N ASP A 168 -43.78 9.02 1.88
CA ASP A 168 -44.66 9.71 0.91
C ASP A 168 -44.07 9.61 -0.51
N ALA A 169 -44.66 8.73 -1.30
CA ALA A 169 -44.29 8.55 -2.70
C ALA A 169 -44.56 9.78 -3.60
N SER A 170 -45.51 10.64 -3.22
CA SER A 170 -45.87 11.81 -4.04
C SER A 170 -44.80 12.91 -3.99
N THR A 171 -44.04 12.95 -2.93
CA THR A 171 -42.94 13.92 -2.70
C THR A 171 -41.55 13.27 -2.80
N THR A 172 -41.48 12.02 -3.26
CA THR A 172 -40.23 11.25 -3.39
C THR A 172 -39.86 11.08 -4.86
N THR A 173 -38.62 11.41 -5.22
CA THR A 173 -38.05 11.16 -6.54
C THR A 173 -36.74 10.37 -6.35
N LEU A 174 -36.81 9.09 -6.68
CA LEU A 174 -35.67 8.18 -6.64
C LEU A 174 -35.01 8.09 -8.01
N THR A 175 -33.70 8.18 -8.08
CA THR A 175 -32.93 8.04 -9.31
C THR A 175 -32.11 6.76 -9.29
N ASN A 176 -31.95 6.13 -10.45
CA ASN A 176 -30.95 5.06 -10.56
C ASN A 176 -29.55 5.64 -10.35
N GLY A 177 -28.73 4.90 -9.65
CA GLY A 177 -27.35 5.31 -9.35
C GLY A 177 -26.51 4.14 -8.90
N SER A 178 -25.22 4.38 -8.75
CA SER A 178 -24.26 3.44 -8.19
C SER A 178 -23.73 3.95 -6.86
N ILE A 179 -23.32 3.03 -6.01
CA ILE A 179 -22.47 3.32 -4.87
C ILE A 179 -21.04 3.01 -5.33
N ASP A 180 -20.24 4.05 -5.54
CA ASP A 180 -18.87 3.90 -6.01
C ASP A 180 -17.92 3.82 -4.82
N VAL A 181 -17.01 2.89 -4.87
CA VAL A 181 -16.00 2.67 -3.82
C VAL A 181 -14.61 2.68 -4.45
N THR A 182 -13.70 3.42 -3.84
CA THR A 182 -12.28 3.48 -4.25
C THR A 182 -11.40 3.36 -3.02
N ALA A 183 -10.39 2.51 -3.07
CA ALA A 183 -9.42 2.34 -2.00
C ALA A 183 -8.08 3.02 -2.33
N TYR A 184 -7.42 3.51 -1.29
CA TYR A 184 -6.11 4.15 -1.36
C TYR A 184 -5.22 3.56 -0.27
N ALA A 185 -3.94 3.42 -0.57
CA ALA A 185 -2.96 2.99 0.43
C ALA A 185 -1.67 3.78 0.33
N ILE A 186 -1.05 4.00 1.47
CA ILE A 186 0.24 4.67 1.58
C ILE A 186 1.13 3.90 2.55
N GLN A 187 2.44 3.91 2.31
CA GLN A 187 3.41 3.30 3.22
C GLN A 187 3.36 3.93 4.62
N THR A 188 3.72 3.15 5.62
CA THR A 188 3.78 3.61 7.01
C THR A 188 5.10 4.30 7.37
N ASN A 189 6.16 4.06 6.60
CA ASN A 189 7.48 4.63 6.84
C ASN A 189 7.45 6.17 6.72
N ASN A 190 8.00 6.84 7.72
CA ASN A 190 8.03 8.30 7.84
C ASN A 190 6.66 8.98 8.01
N ILE A 191 5.60 8.20 8.30
CA ILE A 191 4.27 8.71 8.65
C ILE A 191 3.93 8.17 10.03
N PRO A 192 4.05 8.97 11.11
CA PRO A 192 3.64 8.56 12.44
C PRO A 192 2.16 8.17 12.47
N ALA A 193 1.80 7.12 13.21
CA ALA A 193 0.41 6.68 13.34
C ALA A 193 -0.51 7.80 13.90
N THR A 194 0.05 8.69 14.71
CA THR A 194 -0.64 9.86 15.29
C THR A 194 -0.86 11.01 14.30
N THR A 195 -0.39 10.88 13.04
CA THR A 195 -0.66 11.90 12.02
C THR A 195 -2.15 11.92 11.71
N ALA A 196 -2.74 13.11 11.66
CA ALA A 196 -4.16 13.25 11.37
C ALA A 196 -4.52 12.60 10.02
N PRO A 197 -5.55 11.73 9.97
CA PRO A 197 -5.91 11.01 8.74
C PRO A 197 -6.15 11.92 7.53
N ALA A 198 -6.75 13.11 7.73
CA ALA A 198 -6.97 14.08 6.66
C ALA A 198 -5.65 14.59 6.05
N THR A 199 -4.62 14.79 6.87
CA THR A 199 -3.29 15.22 6.40
C THR A 199 -2.64 14.12 5.56
N VAL A 200 -2.79 12.85 5.97
CA VAL A 200 -2.24 11.73 5.19
C VAL A 200 -3.02 11.54 3.89
N PHE A 201 -4.35 11.63 3.93
CA PHE A 201 -5.19 11.50 2.73
C PHE A 201 -4.91 12.58 1.69
N ALA A 202 -4.57 13.78 2.09
CA ALA A 202 -4.21 14.87 1.16
C ALA A 202 -3.03 14.54 0.23
N ASN A 203 -2.17 13.58 0.59
CA ASN A 203 -1.07 13.14 -0.29
C ASN A 203 -1.55 12.42 -1.56
N PHE A 204 -2.81 11.99 -1.63
CA PHE A 204 -3.35 11.34 -2.82
C PHE A 204 -3.82 12.35 -3.88
N GLY A 205 -3.85 13.65 -3.56
CA GLY A 205 -4.24 14.72 -4.49
C GLY A 205 -5.74 14.75 -4.82
N GLU A 206 -6.57 14.23 -3.90
CA GLU A 206 -8.02 14.08 -4.03
C GLU A 206 -8.80 15.19 -3.29
#